data_b26fec69804b570ea9d58efa757a5b44
#
_entry.id   b26fec69804b570ea9d58efa757a5b44
#
_cell.length_a   1.000
_cell.length_b   1.000
_cell.length_c   1.000
_cell.angle_alpha   90.00
_cell.angle_beta   90.00
_cell.angle_gamma   90.00
#
_symmetry.space_group_name_H-M   'P 1'
#
loop_
_entity.id
_entity.type
_entity.pdbx_description
1 polymer ?
#
loop_
_entity_poly.entity_id
_entity_poly.type
_entity_poly.pdbx_seq_one_letter_code
_entity_poly.pdbx_strand_id
1 'polypeptide(L)'
;MFIRRILVTAVAGVSLFLSGCNQPQETIKIGWIDPLSGAFANVGENGLRSLELVVEQINERGGVLGGSKFEVVALDGKANPQDSLIALRKLADQKAKYVFQANSSAVAGALTEAIAKHNKRNPDSAMIFMNYGAVDPALTNERCNFWHFRFDADIDMKMLALSDAIAADLSIKKVYLINQDYSFGHAVSKVGKSMLAQKRPDIEIVGDDLHPLGKVKDFSPYIAKIRASGADSIITANWGADLALLIKAANDSGADVDFYTYYAGIAGGPTAIGLAGVDRVKQVGHWHVNVGGEVSDETVEAYR
;
A
#
# COMPACT_ATOMS: atom_id res chain seq x y z
N MET A 1 -63.60 65.19 35.71
CA MET A 1 -62.48 65.49 34.84
C MET A 1 -61.41 64.41 35.07
N PHE A 2 -61.45 63.34 34.22
CA PHE A 2 -60.67 62.15 34.47
C PHE A 2 -59.48 62.14 33.50
N ILE A 3 -58.26 62.16 34.03
CA ILE A 3 -57.01 62.00 33.22
C ILE A 3 -56.70 60.52 33.16
N ARG A 4 -56.81 59.95 31.98
CA ARG A 4 -56.37 58.58 31.63
C ARG A 4 -54.85 58.58 31.47
N ARG A 5 -54.13 57.87 32.35
CA ARG A 5 -52.73 57.55 32.18
C ARG A 5 -52.60 56.29 31.23
N ILE A 6 -52.01 56.48 30.11
CA ILE A 6 -51.64 55.39 29.19
C ILE A 6 -50.28 54.87 29.68
N LEU A 7 -50.23 53.59 30.09
CA LEU A 7 -49.02 52.87 30.39
C LEU A 7 -48.51 52.28 29.05
N VAL A 8 -47.38 52.76 28.55
CA VAL A 8 -46.67 52.18 27.41
C VAL A 8 -45.71 51.16 27.98
N THR A 9 -46.03 49.89 27.82
CA THR A 9 -45.12 48.76 28.17
C THR A 9 -44.18 48.56 27.00
N ALA A 10 -42.92 48.97 27.15
CA ALA A 10 -41.84 48.65 26.20
C ALA A 10 -41.42 47.22 26.43
N VAL A 11 -41.75 46.33 25.49
CA VAL A 11 -41.20 44.97 25.42
C VAL A 11 -39.82 45.05 24.76
N ALA A 12 -38.79 45.04 25.59
CA ALA A 12 -37.41 44.89 25.10
C ALA A 12 -37.19 43.42 24.63
N GLY A 13 -37.27 43.19 23.34
CA GLY A 13 -36.91 41.93 22.74
C GLY A 13 -35.40 41.70 22.87
N VAL A 14 -34.99 40.81 23.76
CA VAL A 14 -33.61 40.34 23.83
C VAL A 14 -33.41 39.36 22.66
N SER A 15 -32.91 39.85 21.53
CA SER A 15 -32.38 39.05 20.46
C SER A 15 -31.08 38.46 20.92
N LEU A 16 -31.12 37.23 21.46
CA LEU A 16 -29.91 36.41 21.63
C LEU A 16 -29.35 36.10 20.23
N PHE A 17 -28.41 36.90 19.80
CA PHE A 17 -27.51 36.53 18.75
C PHE A 17 -26.69 35.32 19.24
N LEU A 18 -27.14 34.11 18.92
CA LEU A 18 -26.30 32.94 18.92
C LEU A 18 -25.26 33.15 17.84
N SER A 19 -24.25 33.97 18.14
CA SER A 19 -23.00 33.96 17.44
C SER A 19 -22.35 32.61 17.75
N GLY A 20 -22.75 31.59 17.02
CA GLY A 20 -21.98 30.36 16.99
C GLY A 20 -20.56 30.76 16.62
N CYS A 21 -19.63 30.65 17.55
CA CYS A 21 -18.22 30.76 17.28
C CYS A 21 -17.92 29.71 16.22
N ASN A 22 -17.95 30.10 14.95
CA ASN A 22 -17.36 29.36 13.86
C ASN A 22 -15.85 29.46 14.08
N GLN A 23 -15.32 28.65 15.02
CA GLN A 23 -13.88 28.48 15.08
C GLN A 23 -13.49 27.92 13.71
N PRO A 24 -12.47 28.48 13.05
CA PRO A 24 -11.97 27.91 11.81
C PRO A 24 -11.64 26.45 12.09
N GLN A 25 -12.37 25.55 11.47
CA GLN A 25 -12.14 24.13 11.65
C GLN A 25 -10.74 23.79 11.15
N GLU A 26 -9.91 23.25 12.05
CA GLU A 26 -8.51 22.93 11.75
C GLU A 26 -8.46 21.88 10.65
N THR A 27 -7.69 22.15 9.60
CA THR A 27 -7.42 21.18 8.55
C THR A 27 -6.56 20.05 9.10
N ILE A 28 -6.99 18.81 8.92
CA ILE A 28 -6.26 17.60 9.34
C ILE A 28 -5.32 17.18 8.24
N LYS A 29 -4.02 17.30 8.47
CA LYS A 29 -3.01 16.91 7.47
C LYS A 29 -2.73 15.42 7.51
N ILE A 30 -2.81 14.82 6.32
CA ILE A 30 -2.40 13.44 6.02
C ILE A 30 -1.11 13.50 5.23
N GLY A 31 -0.03 12.98 5.79
CA GLY A 31 1.24 12.81 5.09
C GLY A 31 1.22 11.55 4.24
N TRP A 32 1.72 11.65 3.03
CA TRP A 32 1.96 10.54 2.11
C TRP A 32 3.44 10.42 1.80
N ILE A 33 4.03 9.24 2.02
CA ILE A 33 5.46 8.99 1.77
C ILE A 33 5.59 7.70 0.96
N ASP A 34 5.55 7.80 -0.35
CA ASP A 34 5.79 6.68 -1.26
C ASP A 34 6.61 7.15 -2.47
N PRO A 35 7.07 6.25 -3.34
CA PRO A 35 7.87 6.66 -4.49
C PRO A 35 7.00 7.43 -5.51
N LEU A 36 7.32 8.69 -5.73
CA LEU A 36 6.75 9.55 -6.77
C LEU A 36 7.75 9.81 -7.91
N SER A 37 8.90 9.14 -7.88
CA SER A 37 9.91 9.18 -8.93
C SER A 37 10.61 7.83 -9.10
N GLY A 38 11.30 7.64 -10.23
CA GLY A 38 12.09 6.44 -10.52
C GLY A 38 11.26 5.22 -10.92
N ALA A 39 11.82 4.02 -10.72
CA ALA A 39 11.26 2.75 -11.22
C ALA A 39 9.88 2.39 -10.62
N PHE A 40 9.52 2.99 -9.51
CA PHE A 40 8.29 2.69 -8.77
C PHE A 40 7.30 3.86 -8.73
N ALA A 41 7.56 4.96 -9.46
CA ALA A 41 6.70 6.14 -9.50
C ALA A 41 5.25 5.80 -9.83
N ASN A 42 5.04 4.97 -10.85
CA ASN A 42 3.71 4.51 -11.25
C ASN A 42 2.89 3.91 -10.07
N VAL A 43 3.53 3.12 -9.21
CA VAL A 43 2.84 2.50 -8.06
C VAL A 43 2.50 3.55 -7.01
N GLY A 44 3.45 4.43 -6.67
CA GLY A 44 3.22 5.49 -5.70
C GLY A 44 2.19 6.52 -6.16
N GLU A 45 2.26 6.97 -7.42
CA GLU A 45 1.29 7.93 -7.99
C GLU A 45 -0.13 7.37 -8.01
N ASN A 46 -0.33 6.11 -8.40
CA ASN A 46 -1.66 5.51 -8.40
C ASN A 46 -2.21 5.33 -6.96
N GLY A 47 -1.34 4.97 -6.00
CA GLY A 47 -1.72 4.93 -4.59
C GLY A 47 -2.12 6.31 -4.06
N LEU A 48 -1.37 7.36 -4.39
CA LEU A 48 -1.69 8.73 -4.02
C LEU A 48 -3.04 9.17 -4.57
N ARG A 49 -3.31 8.94 -5.85
CA ARG A 49 -4.61 9.27 -6.48
C ARG A 49 -5.77 8.55 -5.79
N SER A 50 -5.57 7.30 -5.37
CA SER A 50 -6.59 6.56 -4.62
C SER A 50 -6.90 7.22 -3.27
N LEU A 51 -5.89 7.67 -2.55
CA LEU A 51 -6.09 8.41 -1.29
C LEU A 51 -6.76 9.78 -1.53
N GLU A 52 -6.30 10.52 -2.54
CA GLU A 52 -6.86 11.83 -2.89
C GLU A 52 -8.34 11.73 -3.26
N LEU A 53 -8.76 10.74 -4.04
CA LEU A 53 -10.15 10.48 -4.36
C LEU A 53 -11.01 10.29 -3.09
N VAL A 54 -10.55 9.45 -2.16
CA VAL A 54 -11.28 9.19 -0.91
C VAL A 54 -11.34 10.45 -0.04
N VAL A 55 -10.25 11.20 0.05
CA VAL A 55 -10.17 12.46 0.79
C VAL A 55 -11.11 13.51 0.19
N GLU A 56 -11.17 13.63 -1.13
CA GLU A 56 -12.09 14.53 -1.83
C GLU A 56 -13.55 14.18 -1.49
N GLN A 57 -13.94 12.92 -1.65
CA GLN A 57 -15.29 12.46 -1.31
C GLN A 57 -15.68 12.72 0.16
N ILE A 58 -14.75 12.55 1.11
CA ILE A 58 -15.00 12.86 2.52
C ILE A 58 -15.17 14.37 2.71
N ASN A 59 -14.33 15.15 2.07
CA ASN A 59 -14.36 16.61 2.15
C ASN A 59 -15.63 17.20 1.54
N GLU A 60 -16.11 16.67 0.41
CA GLU A 60 -17.36 17.08 -0.24
C GLU A 60 -18.58 16.78 0.64
N ARG A 61 -18.58 15.65 1.33
CA ARG A 61 -19.63 15.28 2.28
C ARG A 61 -19.64 16.09 3.57
N GLY A 62 -18.83 17.14 3.68
CA GLY A 62 -18.78 18.03 4.84
C GLY A 62 -17.56 17.82 5.74
N GLY A 63 -16.67 16.91 5.42
CA GLY A 63 -15.49 16.59 6.23
C GLY A 63 -15.79 15.71 7.43
N VAL A 64 -14.94 15.79 8.46
CA VAL A 64 -15.02 14.99 9.68
C VAL A 64 -15.07 15.88 10.93
N LEU A 65 -15.38 15.31 12.11
CA LEU A 65 -15.35 16.01 13.41
C LEU A 65 -16.11 17.34 13.41
N GLY A 66 -17.26 17.39 12.73
CA GLY A 66 -18.10 18.57 12.66
C GLY A 66 -17.68 19.55 11.55
N GLY A 67 -16.86 19.14 10.54
CA GLY A 67 -16.54 19.89 9.32
C GLY A 67 -15.06 20.09 9.01
N SER A 68 -14.15 19.58 9.86
CA SER A 68 -12.71 19.57 9.55
C SER A 68 -12.45 18.86 8.21
N LYS A 69 -11.63 19.46 7.38
CA LYS A 69 -11.25 18.91 6.08
C LYS A 69 -9.91 18.19 6.18
N PHE A 70 -9.73 17.15 5.37
CA PHE A 70 -8.42 16.55 5.17
C PHE A 70 -7.63 17.31 4.09
N GLU A 71 -6.32 17.39 4.29
CA GLU A 71 -5.34 17.88 3.33
C GLU A 71 -4.26 16.82 3.15
N VAL A 72 -4.01 16.36 1.92
CA VAL A 72 -2.94 15.41 1.62
C VAL A 72 -1.65 16.16 1.33
N VAL A 73 -0.58 15.82 2.04
CA VAL A 73 0.77 16.33 1.83
C VAL A 73 1.64 15.18 1.30
N ALA A 74 1.81 15.13 -0.01
CA ALA A 74 2.57 14.09 -0.69
C ALA A 74 4.06 14.44 -0.77
N LEU A 75 4.93 13.52 -0.37
CA LEU A 75 6.37 13.63 -0.43
C LEU A 75 6.99 12.37 -1.03
N ASP A 76 7.94 12.55 -1.94
CA ASP A 76 8.64 11.45 -2.61
C ASP A 76 9.62 10.76 -1.66
N GLY A 77 9.29 9.53 -1.28
CA GLY A 77 10.15 8.65 -0.46
C GLY A 77 11.12 7.78 -1.28
N LYS A 78 10.97 7.77 -2.62
CA LYS A 78 11.82 7.03 -3.59
C LYS A 78 11.98 5.54 -3.28
N ALA A 79 11.06 4.93 -2.53
CA ALA A 79 11.20 3.58 -1.96
C ALA A 79 12.52 3.39 -1.17
N ASN A 80 13.05 4.46 -0.59
CA ASN A 80 14.32 4.49 0.13
C ASN A 80 14.11 4.94 1.59
N PRO A 81 14.65 4.20 2.60
CA PRO A 81 14.47 4.57 4.00
C PRO A 81 15.00 5.96 4.36
N GLN A 82 16.15 6.38 3.84
CA GLN A 82 16.77 7.66 4.17
C GLN A 82 15.96 8.85 3.62
N ASP A 83 15.54 8.79 2.34
CA ASP A 83 14.67 9.80 1.73
C ASP A 83 13.33 9.88 2.46
N SER A 84 12.75 8.73 2.83
CA SER A 84 11.50 8.66 3.57
C SER A 84 11.60 9.24 4.99
N LEU A 85 12.73 9.06 5.68
CA LEU A 85 12.98 9.70 6.98
C LEU A 85 13.14 11.22 6.87
N ILE A 86 13.67 11.72 5.76
CA ILE A 86 13.72 13.17 5.48
C ILE A 86 12.30 13.69 5.24
N ALA A 87 11.51 12.97 4.45
CA ALA A 87 10.10 13.29 4.21
C ALA A 87 9.29 13.30 5.52
N LEU A 88 9.47 12.30 6.38
CA LEU A 88 8.79 12.24 7.68
C LEU A 88 9.06 13.46 8.55
N ARG A 89 10.30 13.96 8.59
CA ARG A 89 10.65 15.19 9.34
C ARG A 89 9.87 16.38 8.82
N LYS A 90 9.79 16.54 7.49
CA LYS A 90 9.02 17.63 6.87
C LYS A 90 7.53 17.53 7.20
N LEU A 91 6.96 16.31 7.27
CA LEU A 91 5.58 16.10 7.68
C LEU A 91 5.35 16.46 9.16
N ALA A 92 6.31 16.11 10.03
CA ALA A 92 6.26 16.49 11.45
C ALA A 92 6.28 18.01 11.62
N ASP A 93 7.15 18.73 10.89
CA ASP A 93 7.20 20.20 10.89
C ASP A 93 5.89 20.83 10.41
N GLN A 94 5.17 20.17 9.51
CA GLN A 94 3.85 20.56 9.01
C GLN A 94 2.69 20.09 9.90
N LYS A 95 2.99 19.44 11.03
CA LYS A 95 2.00 18.90 11.99
C LYS A 95 1.04 17.86 11.39
N ALA A 96 1.50 17.05 10.45
CA ALA A 96 0.73 15.92 9.94
C ALA A 96 0.39 14.95 11.08
N LYS A 97 -0.88 14.52 11.15
CA LYS A 97 -1.34 13.59 12.20
C LYS A 97 -1.26 12.13 11.77
N TYR A 98 -1.43 11.87 10.49
CA TYR A 98 -1.43 10.55 9.90
C TYR A 98 -0.34 10.48 8.84
N VAL A 99 0.38 9.37 8.78
CA VAL A 99 1.42 9.13 7.77
C VAL A 99 1.07 7.85 7.03
N PHE A 100 0.78 7.95 5.74
CA PHE A 100 0.50 6.81 4.87
C PHE A 100 1.76 6.40 4.10
N GLN A 101 2.03 5.10 4.07
CA GLN A 101 3.11 4.51 3.27
C GLN A 101 2.83 3.02 3.06
N ALA A 102 3.20 2.47 1.91
CA ALA A 102 3.06 1.06 1.59
C ALA A 102 4.28 0.46 0.87
N ASN A 103 4.88 1.22 -0.01
CA ASN A 103 5.84 0.70 -0.95
C ASN A 103 7.24 0.58 -0.33
N SER A 104 7.58 -0.63 0.06
CA SER A 104 8.80 -1.08 0.74
C SER A 104 8.66 -1.31 2.26
N SER A 105 8.74 -2.58 2.66
CA SER A 105 8.76 -2.97 4.08
C SER A 105 9.99 -2.45 4.83
N ALA A 106 11.10 -2.21 4.13
CA ALA A 106 12.29 -1.57 4.70
C ALA A 106 12.01 -0.11 5.09
N VAL A 107 11.27 0.62 4.24
CA VAL A 107 10.79 1.99 4.54
C VAL A 107 9.83 1.95 5.71
N ALA A 108 8.82 1.07 5.68
CA ALA A 108 7.85 0.93 6.75
C ALA A 108 8.51 0.69 8.12
N GLY A 109 9.51 -0.19 8.17
CA GLY A 109 10.28 -0.44 9.38
C GLY A 109 11.00 0.80 9.91
N ALA A 110 11.64 1.56 9.02
CA ALA A 110 12.31 2.79 9.40
C ALA A 110 11.34 3.87 9.91
N LEU A 111 10.18 4.03 9.23
CA LEU A 111 9.15 4.98 9.63
C LEU A 111 8.51 4.59 10.97
N THR A 112 8.22 3.31 11.19
CA THR A 112 7.67 2.79 12.47
C THR A 112 8.55 3.19 13.65
N GLU A 113 9.85 2.97 13.55
CA GLU A 113 10.80 3.33 14.59
C GLU A 113 10.93 4.84 14.79
N ALA A 114 10.98 5.59 13.68
CA ALA A 114 11.13 7.04 13.71
C ALA A 114 9.89 7.73 14.32
N ILE A 115 8.68 7.27 13.96
CA ILE A 115 7.42 7.78 14.52
C ILE A 115 7.33 7.48 16.01
N ALA A 116 7.68 6.26 16.44
CA ALA A 116 7.70 5.93 17.87
C ALA A 116 8.65 6.84 18.67
N LYS A 117 9.85 7.10 18.13
CA LYS A 117 10.83 8.01 18.74
C LYS A 117 10.34 9.47 18.76
N HIS A 118 9.67 9.91 17.67
CA HIS A 118 9.06 11.24 17.59
C HIS A 118 7.98 11.41 18.65
N ASN A 119 7.02 10.49 18.70
CA ASN A 119 5.86 10.56 19.60
C ASN A 119 6.27 10.52 21.08
N LYS A 120 7.31 9.74 21.42
CA LYS A 120 7.87 9.75 22.78
C LYS A 120 8.42 11.11 23.19
N ARG A 121 8.98 11.88 22.25
CA ARG A 121 9.59 13.20 22.51
C ARG A 121 8.59 14.35 22.39
N ASN A 122 7.55 14.16 21.59
CA ASN A 122 6.58 15.19 21.23
C ASN A 122 5.14 14.64 21.34
N PRO A 123 4.66 14.32 22.56
CA PRO A 123 3.35 13.66 22.74
C PRO A 123 2.19 14.49 22.23
N ASP A 124 2.26 15.84 22.30
CA ASP A 124 1.22 16.75 21.84
C ASP A 124 1.11 16.81 20.30
N SER A 125 2.13 16.37 19.59
CA SER A 125 2.18 16.30 18.13
C SER A 125 2.42 14.88 17.62
N ALA A 126 1.87 13.89 18.34
CA ALA A 126 1.99 12.48 17.96
C ALA A 126 1.39 12.21 16.58
N MET A 127 2.05 11.33 15.84
CA MET A 127 1.64 10.85 14.52
C MET A 127 1.25 9.37 14.58
N ILE A 128 0.32 8.96 13.71
CA ILE A 128 -0.08 7.56 13.52
C ILE A 128 0.41 7.11 12.15
N PHE A 129 1.04 5.96 12.09
CA PHE A 129 1.48 5.34 10.86
C PHE A 129 0.42 4.39 10.31
N MET A 130 -0.08 4.70 9.12
CA MET A 130 -1.11 3.98 8.37
C MET A 130 -0.42 3.23 7.22
N ASN A 131 0.02 2.01 7.50
CA ASN A 131 0.67 1.14 6.53
C ASN A 131 -0.38 0.40 5.71
N TYR A 132 -0.54 0.76 4.44
CA TYR A 132 -1.58 0.19 3.59
C TYR A 132 -1.09 -0.95 2.68
N GLY A 133 0.19 -1.34 2.72
CA GLY A 133 0.69 -2.42 1.84
C GLY A 133 2.11 -2.92 2.06
N ALA A 134 2.84 -2.45 3.10
CA ALA A 134 4.12 -3.04 3.47
C ALA A 134 3.89 -4.26 4.38
N VAL A 135 4.16 -5.45 3.87
CA VAL A 135 3.58 -6.70 4.37
C VAL A 135 4.59 -7.67 5.01
N ASP A 136 5.79 -7.21 5.35
CA ASP A 136 6.73 -7.99 6.14
C ASP A 136 6.10 -8.35 7.50
N PRO A 137 5.98 -9.64 7.85
CA PRO A 137 5.34 -10.07 9.10
C PRO A 137 6.01 -9.48 10.35
N ALA A 138 7.31 -9.24 10.31
CA ALA A 138 8.05 -8.66 11.42
C ALA A 138 7.48 -7.31 11.91
N LEU A 139 6.86 -6.53 11.00
CA LEU A 139 6.31 -5.21 11.32
C LEU A 139 5.18 -5.24 12.35
N THR A 140 4.45 -6.33 12.46
CA THR A 140 3.35 -6.51 13.42
C THR A 140 3.58 -7.63 14.43
N ASN A 141 4.72 -8.32 14.34
CA ASN A 141 5.19 -9.33 15.29
C ASN A 141 6.32 -8.75 16.15
N GLU A 142 7.56 -9.16 15.94
CA GLU A 142 8.71 -8.78 16.79
C GLU A 142 9.07 -7.29 16.74
N ARG A 143 8.65 -6.56 15.69
CA ARG A 143 8.80 -5.10 15.54
C ARG A 143 7.49 -4.34 15.77
N CYS A 144 6.50 -5.00 16.39
CA CYS A 144 5.20 -4.41 16.68
C CYS A 144 5.34 -3.08 17.43
N ASN A 145 4.56 -2.08 17.04
CA ASN A 145 4.58 -0.77 17.63
C ASN A 145 3.15 -0.21 17.75
N PHE A 146 2.84 0.41 18.89
CA PHE A 146 1.51 0.99 19.19
C PHE A 146 1.05 2.03 18.14
N TRP A 147 1.98 2.72 17.48
CA TRP A 147 1.68 3.79 16.54
C TRP A 147 1.61 3.33 15.08
N HIS A 148 1.76 2.02 14.82
CA HIS A 148 1.75 1.43 13.49
C HIS A 148 0.53 0.53 13.30
N PHE A 149 -0.24 0.79 12.24
CA PHE A 149 -1.40 0.00 11.85
C PHE A 149 -1.23 -0.47 10.41
N ARG A 150 -1.30 -1.79 10.19
CA ARG A 150 -1.26 -2.38 8.85
C ARG A 150 -2.66 -2.78 8.41
N PHE A 151 -3.03 -2.42 7.18
CA PHE A 151 -4.34 -2.69 6.58
C PHE A 151 -4.31 -3.83 5.55
N ASP A 152 -3.13 -4.22 5.07
CA ASP A 152 -2.98 -5.33 4.13
C ASP A 152 -2.62 -6.63 4.87
N ALA A 153 -3.02 -7.78 4.28
CA ALA A 153 -2.59 -9.09 4.74
C ALA A 153 -1.06 -9.23 4.64
N ASP A 154 -0.43 -9.85 5.64
CA ASP A 154 1.01 -10.06 5.59
C ASP A 154 1.43 -11.21 4.66
N ILE A 155 2.74 -11.41 4.56
CA ILE A 155 3.32 -12.44 3.70
C ILE A 155 2.82 -13.83 4.08
N ASP A 156 2.69 -14.13 5.37
CA ASP A 156 2.25 -15.45 5.82
C ASP A 156 0.83 -15.74 5.34
N MET A 157 -0.08 -14.77 5.49
CA MET A 157 -1.46 -14.86 5.01
C MET A 157 -1.55 -14.97 3.49
N LYS A 158 -0.78 -14.13 2.77
CA LYS A 158 -0.77 -14.13 1.30
C LYS A 158 -0.15 -15.41 0.76
N MET A 159 0.95 -15.89 1.35
CA MET A 159 1.59 -17.15 0.93
C MET A 159 0.72 -18.36 1.26
N LEU A 160 -0.03 -18.31 2.37
CA LEU A 160 -0.99 -19.38 2.70
C LEU A 160 -1.99 -19.58 1.54
N ALA A 161 -2.62 -18.51 1.07
CA ALA A 161 -3.56 -18.57 -0.04
C ALA A 161 -2.88 -18.93 -1.37
N LEU A 162 -1.70 -18.37 -1.65
CA LEU A 162 -0.96 -18.66 -2.88
C LEU A 162 -0.50 -20.11 -2.93
N SER A 163 -0.02 -20.64 -1.81
CA SER A 163 0.40 -22.05 -1.72
C SER A 163 -0.77 -23.02 -1.76
N ASP A 164 -1.99 -22.62 -1.39
CA ASP A 164 -3.19 -23.44 -1.61
C ASP A 164 -3.53 -23.55 -3.10
N ALA A 165 -3.41 -22.46 -3.84
CA ALA A 165 -3.60 -22.46 -5.29
C ALA A 165 -2.55 -23.34 -6.00
N ILE A 166 -1.28 -23.25 -5.58
CA ILE A 166 -0.21 -24.12 -6.08
C ILE A 166 -0.45 -25.59 -5.69
N ALA A 167 -0.96 -25.85 -4.48
CA ALA A 167 -1.25 -27.21 -4.01
C ALA A 167 -2.38 -27.87 -4.80
N ALA A 168 -3.33 -27.10 -5.29
CA ALA A 168 -4.44 -27.60 -6.11
C ALA A 168 -4.01 -27.94 -7.55
N ASP A 169 -2.91 -27.40 -8.03
CA ASP A 169 -2.40 -27.65 -9.37
C ASP A 169 -1.30 -28.74 -9.35
N LEU A 170 -1.71 -29.97 -9.67
CA LEU A 170 -0.80 -31.12 -9.67
C LEU A 170 0.19 -31.13 -10.85
N SER A 171 0.07 -30.25 -11.82
CA SER A 171 1.02 -30.10 -12.93
C SER A 171 2.31 -29.45 -12.49
N ILE A 172 2.28 -28.63 -11.42
CA ILE A 172 3.46 -27.95 -10.88
C ILE A 172 4.40 -28.97 -10.21
N LYS A 173 5.63 -29.03 -10.64
CA LYS A 173 6.67 -29.93 -10.12
C LYS A 173 7.95 -29.22 -9.73
N LYS A 174 8.31 -28.12 -10.41
CA LYS A 174 9.57 -27.43 -10.23
C LYS A 174 9.35 -25.93 -10.10
N VAL A 175 9.55 -25.43 -8.90
CA VAL A 175 9.34 -24.00 -8.58
C VAL A 175 10.67 -23.27 -8.46
N TYR A 176 10.76 -22.11 -9.07
CA TYR A 176 11.85 -21.16 -8.91
C TYR A 176 11.36 -19.95 -8.11
N LEU A 177 12.11 -19.53 -7.09
CA LEU A 177 11.85 -18.28 -6.38
C LEU A 177 12.78 -17.20 -6.92
N ILE A 178 12.23 -16.02 -7.22
CA ILE A 178 13.01 -14.84 -7.57
C ILE A 178 12.39 -13.60 -6.96
N ASN A 179 13.14 -12.89 -6.10
CA ASN A 179 12.62 -11.80 -5.31
C ASN A 179 13.59 -10.62 -5.26
N GLN A 180 13.06 -9.45 -4.89
CA GLN A 180 13.86 -8.26 -4.65
C GLN A 180 14.68 -8.39 -3.37
N ASP A 181 15.95 -7.98 -3.37
CA ASP A 181 16.90 -8.12 -2.27
C ASP A 181 16.67 -7.07 -1.17
N TYR A 182 15.65 -7.31 -0.34
CA TYR A 182 15.38 -6.58 0.90
C TYR A 182 14.45 -7.41 1.81
N SER A 183 14.10 -6.90 3.01
CA SER A 183 13.38 -7.68 4.05
C SER A 183 12.14 -8.42 3.53
N PHE A 184 11.35 -7.78 2.66
CA PHE A 184 10.16 -8.40 2.07
C PHE A 184 10.52 -9.59 1.17
N GLY A 185 11.45 -9.44 0.23
CA GLY A 185 11.83 -10.54 -0.68
C GLY A 185 12.45 -11.73 0.07
N HIS A 186 13.28 -11.45 1.08
CA HIS A 186 13.82 -12.48 1.97
C HIS A 186 12.73 -13.24 2.72
N ALA A 187 11.73 -12.52 3.24
CA ALA A 187 10.61 -13.14 3.94
C ALA A 187 9.77 -14.01 3.00
N VAL A 188 9.50 -13.56 1.77
CA VAL A 188 8.76 -14.35 0.77
C VAL A 188 9.50 -15.63 0.40
N SER A 189 10.81 -15.57 0.15
CA SER A 189 11.62 -16.78 -0.12
C SER A 189 11.57 -17.76 1.05
N LYS A 190 11.71 -17.28 2.29
CA LYS A 190 11.65 -18.11 3.50
C LYS A 190 10.28 -18.79 3.68
N VAL A 191 9.21 -18.01 3.62
CA VAL A 191 7.84 -18.48 3.87
C VAL A 191 7.38 -19.39 2.72
N GLY A 192 7.68 -19.04 1.47
CA GLY A 192 7.37 -19.86 0.30
C GLY A 192 7.97 -21.26 0.39
N LYS A 193 9.27 -21.36 0.69
CA LYS A 193 9.93 -22.64 0.90
C LYS A 193 9.30 -23.46 2.02
N SER A 194 9.00 -22.82 3.15
CA SER A 194 8.39 -23.50 4.31
C SER A 194 7.00 -24.05 3.99
N MET A 195 6.14 -23.24 3.34
CA MET A 195 4.76 -23.66 3.03
C MET A 195 4.71 -24.71 1.93
N LEU A 196 5.55 -24.62 0.90
CA LEU A 196 5.63 -25.65 -0.12
C LEU A 196 6.11 -26.97 0.47
N ALA A 197 7.11 -26.95 1.34
CA ALA A 197 7.58 -28.18 2.01
C ALA A 197 6.49 -28.86 2.85
N GLN A 198 5.53 -28.09 3.40
CA GLN A 198 4.41 -28.64 4.17
C GLN A 198 3.26 -29.15 3.27
N LYS A 199 2.89 -28.39 2.24
CA LYS A 199 1.68 -28.67 1.44
C LYS A 199 1.97 -29.54 0.20
N ARG A 200 3.14 -29.39 -0.37
CA ARG A 200 3.57 -30.05 -1.61
C ARG A 200 5.04 -30.46 -1.53
N PRO A 201 5.37 -31.42 -0.63
CA PRO A 201 6.75 -31.90 -0.47
C PRO A 201 7.30 -32.60 -1.73
N ASP A 202 6.43 -32.89 -2.71
CA ASP A 202 6.79 -33.40 -4.03
C ASP A 202 7.30 -32.34 -5.01
N ILE A 203 7.12 -31.04 -4.71
CA ILE A 203 7.64 -29.95 -5.52
C ILE A 203 9.12 -29.74 -5.22
N GLU A 204 9.93 -29.78 -6.26
CA GLU A 204 11.33 -29.42 -6.20
C GLU A 204 11.52 -27.90 -6.30
N ILE A 205 12.22 -27.29 -5.34
CA ILE A 205 12.65 -25.89 -5.44
C ILE A 205 13.99 -25.88 -6.18
N VAL A 206 13.96 -25.51 -7.46
CA VAL A 206 15.09 -25.59 -8.39
C VAL A 206 15.95 -24.30 -8.40
N GLY A 207 15.56 -23.29 -7.66
CA GLY A 207 16.33 -22.06 -7.48
C GLY A 207 15.68 -21.04 -6.57
N ASP A 208 16.51 -20.14 -6.05
CA ASP A 208 16.09 -19.05 -5.17
C ASP A 208 17.06 -17.88 -5.34
N ASP A 209 16.70 -16.90 -6.15
CA ASP A 209 17.53 -15.74 -6.44
C ASP A 209 16.96 -14.47 -5.85
N LEU A 210 17.85 -13.59 -5.42
CA LEU A 210 17.56 -12.23 -5.04
C LEU A 210 18.21 -11.27 -6.03
N HIS A 211 17.54 -10.16 -6.32
CA HIS A 211 18.07 -9.13 -7.19
C HIS A 211 17.89 -7.72 -6.62
N PRO A 212 18.77 -6.76 -6.93
CA PRO A 212 18.68 -5.40 -6.39
C PRO A 212 17.38 -4.70 -6.78
N LEU A 213 16.66 -4.18 -5.78
CA LEU A 213 15.37 -3.46 -5.91
C LEU A 213 15.48 -2.29 -6.91
N GLY A 214 14.72 -2.35 -8.01
CA GLY A 214 14.60 -1.28 -9.01
C GLY A 214 15.88 -0.99 -9.82
N LYS A 215 16.90 -1.85 -9.73
CA LYS A 215 18.20 -1.64 -10.41
C LYS A 215 18.38 -2.51 -11.65
N VAL A 216 17.70 -3.64 -11.74
CA VAL A 216 17.78 -4.54 -12.88
C VAL A 216 17.00 -3.93 -14.04
N LYS A 217 17.67 -3.74 -15.17
CA LYS A 217 17.06 -3.22 -16.41
C LYS A 217 16.77 -4.30 -17.42
N ASP A 218 17.47 -5.43 -17.30
CA ASP A 218 17.32 -6.60 -18.15
C ASP A 218 17.29 -7.87 -17.29
N PHE A 219 16.17 -8.57 -17.31
CA PHE A 219 15.97 -9.83 -16.60
C PHE A 219 16.33 -11.06 -17.44
N SER A 220 16.78 -10.91 -18.68
CA SER A 220 17.15 -12.04 -19.55
C SER A 220 18.16 -13.02 -18.93
N PRO A 221 19.19 -12.56 -18.18
CA PRO A 221 20.11 -13.49 -17.51
C PRO A 221 19.43 -14.34 -16.43
N TYR A 222 18.48 -13.76 -15.67
CA TYR A 222 17.70 -14.51 -14.67
C TYR A 222 16.79 -15.52 -15.37
N ILE A 223 16.10 -15.13 -16.43
CA ILE A 223 15.24 -16.04 -17.19
C ILE A 223 16.04 -17.18 -17.81
N ALA A 224 17.22 -16.90 -18.32
CA ALA A 224 18.11 -17.97 -18.85
C ALA A 224 18.45 -19.00 -17.76
N LYS A 225 18.74 -18.56 -16.54
CA LYS A 225 19.00 -19.43 -15.39
C LYS A 225 17.75 -20.21 -14.97
N ILE A 226 16.56 -19.57 -14.93
CA ILE A 226 15.27 -20.20 -14.63
C ILE A 226 14.97 -21.30 -15.66
N ARG A 227 15.12 -21.02 -16.95
CA ARG A 227 14.94 -22.02 -18.02
C ARG A 227 15.89 -23.19 -17.86
N ALA A 228 17.17 -22.92 -17.60
CA ALA A 228 18.19 -23.96 -17.42
C ALA A 228 17.91 -24.88 -16.21
N SER A 229 17.21 -24.37 -15.18
CA SER A 229 16.79 -25.15 -14.00
C SER A 229 15.63 -26.11 -14.32
N GLY A 230 14.91 -25.89 -15.41
CA GLY A 230 13.73 -26.68 -15.79
C GLY A 230 12.51 -26.34 -14.94
N ALA A 231 12.45 -25.15 -14.32
CA ALA A 231 11.28 -24.68 -13.57
C ALA A 231 10.06 -24.59 -14.51
N ASP A 232 8.90 -25.03 -14.01
CA ASP A 232 7.58 -24.87 -14.64
C ASP A 232 6.82 -23.66 -14.06
N SER A 233 7.20 -23.23 -12.87
CA SER A 233 6.52 -22.14 -12.15
C SER A 233 7.51 -21.25 -11.41
N ILE A 234 7.15 -19.97 -11.31
CA ILE A 234 7.90 -18.95 -10.59
C ILE A 234 7.04 -18.40 -9.47
N ILE A 235 7.56 -18.39 -8.24
CA ILE A 235 7.01 -17.59 -7.14
C ILE A 235 7.82 -16.31 -7.03
N THR A 236 7.16 -15.18 -7.17
CA THR A 236 7.82 -13.87 -7.03
C THR A 236 6.97 -12.85 -6.30
N ALA A 237 7.60 -12.15 -5.39
CA ALA A 237 7.04 -10.99 -4.71
C ALA A 237 7.44 -9.67 -5.39
N ASN A 238 8.10 -9.71 -6.51
CA ASN A 238 8.44 -8.52 -7.27
C ASN A 238 7.19 -7.65 -7.51
N TRP A 239 7.38 -6.36 -7.53
CA TRP A 239 6.34 -5.37 -7.77
C TRP A 239 6.87 -4.24 -8.66
N GLY A 240 5.96 -3.43 -9.21
CA GLY A 240 6.30 -2.29 -10.06
C GLY A 240 7.08 -2.73 -11.32
N ALA A 241 8.09 -1.95 -11.68
CA ALA A 241 8.87 -2.19 -12.89
C ALA A 241 9.61 -3.53 -12.87
N ASP A 242 10.10 -3.99 -11.72
CA ASP A 242 10.85 -5.25 -11.63
C ASP A 242 9.97 -6.44 -12.02
N LEU A 243 8.71 -6.46 -11.58
CA LEU A 243 7.77 -7.53 -11.96
C LEU A 243 7.45 -7.50 -13.46
N ALA A 244 7.14 -6.32 -13.98
CA ALA A 244 6.79 -6.16 -15.39
C ALA A 244 7.95 -6.56 -16.31
N LEU A 245 9.19 -6.16 -15.97
CA LEU A 245 10.38 -6.52 -16.72
C LEU A 245 10.68 -8.02 -16.66
N LEU A 246 10.50 -8.64 -15.49
CA LEU A 246 10.69 -10.08 -15.32
C LEU A 246 9.73 -10.89 -16.20
N ILE A 247 8.44 -10.56 -16.17
CA ILE A 247 7.40 -11.25 -16.96
C ILE A 247 7.64 -11.04 -18.46
N LYS A 248 7.98 -9.82 -18.89
CA LYS A 248 8.30 -9.53 -20.28
C LYS A 248 9.52 -10.31 -20.77
N ALA A 249 10.60 -10.36 -19.98
CA ALA A 249 11.79 -11.12 -20.33
C ALA A 249 11.49 -12.61 -20.47
N ALA A 250 10.61 -13.17 -19.64
CA ALA A 250 10.17 -14.57 -19.79
C ALA A 250 9.41 -14.77 -21.10
N ASN A 251 8.45 -13.88 -21.39
CA ASN A 251 7.69 -13.93 -22.64
C ASN A 251 8.61 -13.83 -23.87
N ASP A 252 9.50 -12.85 -23.90
CA ASP A 252 10.38 -12.56 -25.03
C ASP A 252 11.39 -13.69 -25.31
N SER A 253 11.76 -14.43 -24.25
CA SER A 253 12.63 -15.60 -24.37
C SER A 253 11.88 -16.89 -24.72
N GLY A 254 10.55 -16.87 -24.81
CA GLY A 254 9.73 -18.08 -24.99
C GLY A 254 9.80 -19.03 -23.78
N ALA A 255 10.04 -18.52 -22.56
CA ALA A 255 10.00 -19.36 -21.37
C ALA A 255 8.55 -19.79 -21.07
N ASP A 256 8.38 -21.13 -20.97
CA ASP A 256 7.09 -21.74 -20.63
C ASP A 256 7.00 -21.90 -19.09
N VAL A 257 6.64 -20.81 -18.41
CA VAL A 257 6.55 -20.76 -16.95
C VAL A 257 5.34 -19.94 -16.51
N ASP A 258 4.67 -20.39 -15.46
CA ASP A 258 3.62 -19.66 -14.77
C ASP A 258 4.19 -18.79 -13.63
N PHE A 259 3.58 -17.65 -13.40
CA PHE A 259 3.95 -16.74 -12.33
C PHE A 259 2.90 -16.73 -11.22
N TYR A 260 3.33 -16.95 -9.99
CA TYR A 260 2.56 -16.85 -8.79
C TYR A 260 3.01 -15.61 -8.00
N THR A 261 2.14 -14.58 -7.90
CA THR A 261 2.53 -13.24 -7.49
C THR A 261 1.58 -12.66 -6.43
N TYR A 262 2.01 -11.53 -5.83
CA TYR A 262 1.20 -10.73 -4.92
C TYR A 262 0.72 -9.41 -5.52
N TYR A 263 1.44 -8.87 -6.53
CA TYR A 263 1.28 -7.48 -6.92
C TYR A 263 1.15 -7.24 -8.43
N ALA A 264 0.87 -8.28 -9.22
CA ALA A 264 0.67 -8.12 -10.67
C ALA A 264 -0.56 -7.26 -11.01
N GLY A 265 -1.59 -7.30 -10.17
CA GLY A 265 -2.87 -6.60 -10.37
C GLY A 265 -2.98 -5.23 -9.69
N ILE A 266 -1.91 -4.72 -9.05
CA ILE A 266 -1.95 -3.35 -8.49
C ILE A 266 -2.12 -2.31 -9.59
N ALA A 267 -2.65 -1.13 -9.25
CA ALA A 267 -2.92 -0.07 -10.20
C ALA A 267 -1.70 0.24 -11.09
N GLY A 268 -1.92 0.20 -12.41
CA GLY A 268 -0.86 0.31 -13.43
C GLY A 268 -0.07 -0.98 -13.71
N GLY A 269 -0.16 -2.01 -12.87
CA GLY A 269 0.53 -3.28 -13.04
C GLY A 269 0.13 -4.03 -14.32
N PRO A 270 -1.17 -4.33 -14.53
CA PRO A 270 -1.63 -5.03 -15.74
C PRO A 270 -1.24 -4.30 -17.03
N THR A 271 -1.33 -2.97 -17.07
CA THR A 271 -0.90 -2.16 -18.21
C THR A 271 0.61 -2.27 -18.46
N ALA A 272 1.42 -2.23 -17.39
CA ALA A 272 2.88 -2.35 -17.50
C ALA A 272 3.32 -3.74 -17.96
N ILE A 273 2.64 -4.80 -17.53
CA ILE A 273 2.91 -6.20 -17.93
C ILE A 273 2.42 -6.44 -19.36
N GLY A 274 1.23 -5.95 -19.70
CA GLY A 274 0.62 -6.11 -21.02
C GLY A 274 0.31 -7.57 -21.36
N LEU A 275 0.34 -7.89 -22.64
CA LEU A 275 0.02 -9.23 -23.16
C LEU A 275 0.99 -10.33 -22.68
N ALA A 276 2.18 -9.96 -22.23
CA ALA A 276 3.17 -10.90 -21.72
C ALA A 276 2.69 -11.68 -20.47
N GLY A 277 1.70 -11.16 -19.74
CA GLY A 277 1.15 -11.81 -18.54
C GLY A 277 -0.13 -12.60 -18.75
N VAL A 278 -0.72 -12.56 -19.96
CA VAL A 278 -2.01 -13.23 -20.23
C VAL A 278 -1.87 -14.73 -20.04
N ASP A 279 -2.82 -15.32 -19.34
CA ASP A 279 -2.99 -16.75 -19.02
C ASP A 279 -1.87 -17.37 -18.17
N ARG A 280 -0.78 -16.64 -17.87
CA ARG A 280 0.37 -17.14 -17.10
C ARG A 280 0.62 -16.47 -15.76
N VAL A 281 -0.05 -15.36 -15.47
CA VAL A 281 0.15 -14.65 -14.20
C VAL A 281 -1.03 -14.85 -13.27
N LYS A 282 -0.78 -15.50 -12.15
CA LYS A 282 -1.73 -15.74 -11.07
C LYS A 282 -1.35 -14.88 -9.87
N GLN A 283 -2.33 -14.28 -9.22
CA GLN A 283 -2.09 -13.39 -8.09
C GLN A 283 -3.05 -13.69 -6.95
N VAL A 284 -2.57 -13.59 -5.72
CA VAL A 284 -3.42 -13.46 -4.55
C VAL A 284 -3.70 -11.99 -4.29
N GLY A 285 -4.96 -11.63 -4.10
CA GLY A 285 -5.39 -10.27 -3.79
C GLY A 285 -6.64 -10.29 -2.93
N HIS A 286 -6.90 -9.20 -2.23
CA HIS A 286 -8.10 -9.03 -1.40
C HIS A 286 -9.25 -8.38 -2.16
N TRP A 287 -9.00 -7.81 -3.31
CA TRP A 287 -9.99 -7.20 -4.19
C TRP A 287 -9.50 -7.15 -5.65
N HIS A 288 -10.44 -7.15 -6.60
CA HIS A 288 -10.19 -6.85 -8.02
C HIS A 288 -11.45 -6.28 -8.67
N VAL A 289 -11.30 -5.58 -9.78
CA VAL A 289 -12.40 -4.86 -10.47
C VAL A 289 -13.59 -5.74 -10.91
N ASN A 290 -13.38 -7.05 -11.02
CA ASN A 290 -14.44 -7.99 -11.44
C ASN A 290 -15.08 -8.72 -10.26
N VAL A 291 -14.84 -8.29 -9.01
CA VAL A 291 -15.44 -8.94 -7.84
C VAL A 291 -16.96 -8.72 -7.78
N GLY A 292 -17.43 -7.62 -8.40
CA GLY A 292 -18.84 -7.23 -8.42
C GLY A 292 -19.35 -6.67 -7.10
N GLY A 293 -20.59 -6.18 -7.13
CA GLY A 293 -21.28 -5.57 -6.00
C GLY A 293 -21.31 -4.04 -6.08
N GLU A 294 -22.42 -3.45 -5.62
CA GLU A 294 -22.75 -2.03 -5.78
C GLU A 294 -21.58 -1.10 -5.35
N VAL A 295 -21.05 -1.29 -4.14
CA VAL A 295 -19.95 -0.46 -3.62
C VAL A 295 -18.66 -0.62 -4.43
N SER A 296 -18.38 -1.85 -4.92
CA SER A 296 -17.21 -2.10 -5.76
C SER A 296 -17.34 -1.42 -7.12
N ASP A 297 -18.53 -1.53 -7.73
CA ASP A 297 -18.79 -0.96 -9.05
C ASP A 297 -18.79 0.58 -9.01
N GLU A 298 -19.39 1.19 -7.97
CA GLU A 298 -19.32 2.65 -7.73
C GLU A 298 -17.88 3.12 -7.53
N THR A 299 -17.06 2.36 -6.80
CA THR A 299 -15.64 2.71 -6.57
C THR A 299 -14.84 2.65 -7.87
N VAL A 300 -15.07 1.63 -8.70
CA VAL A 300 -14.42 1.50 -10.02
C VAL A 300 -14.80 2.66 -10.92
N GLU A 301 -16.07 3.05 -10.95
CA GLU A 301 -16.54 4.17 -11.78
C GLU A 301 -15.97 5.51 -11.30
N ALA A 302 -15.93 5.74 -10.00
CA ALA A 302 -15.37 6.98 -9.42
C ALA A 302 -13.86 7.12 -9.66
N TYR A 303 -13.13 6.00 -9.86
CA TYR A 303 -11.69 6.00 -10.11
C TYR A 303 -11.33 6.19 -11.60
N ARG A 304 -12.23 5.98 -12.53
CA ARG A 304 -12.03 6.15 -13.97
C ARG A 304 -12.00 7.60 -14.40
#